data_2ebc4f825c0bf3cb5e7d1d72e5002ae0
#
_entry.id   2ebc4f825c0bf3cb5e7d1d72e5002ae0
#
_cell.length_a   1.000
_cell.length_b   1.000
_cell.length_c   1.000
_cell.angle_alpha   90.00
_cell.angle_beta   90.00
_cell.angle_gamma   90.00
#
_symmetry.space_group_name_H-M   'P 1'
#
loop_
_entity.id
_entity.type
_entity.pdbx_description
1 polymer ?
#
loop_
_entity_poly.entity_id
_entity_poly.type
_entity_poly.pdbx_seq_one_letter_code
_entity_poly.pdbx_strand_id
1 'polypeptide(L)'
;KIEGGEEYLPARVREASVLAKMNRLEDGRKVLRDIKPQSDDERVQLVIAEAQLLRDAKRHEDSYAMLAEALAKSPDNLSLLYDTAMAAERTNRLAEMEQHLRRVIELKPDYAHAYNALGYTFADRNMRLPEALQLIEKAHDLSPSDPYILDSLGWVYFRMGDLKRAREYLERAYNAKPEAEVAIHLA
;
A
#
# COMPACT_ATOMS: atom_id res chain seq x y z
N LYS A 1 18.11 -2.58 -28.68
CA LYS A 1 17.20 -3.50 -27.92
C LYS A 1 17.94 -3.88 -26.67
N ILE A 2 17.47 -3.39 -25.52
CA ILE A 2 17.93 -3.87 -24.21
C ILE A 2 16.99 -5.04 -23.89
N GLU A 3 17.33 -6.23 -24.35
CA GLU A 3 16.64 -7.46 -23.98
C GLU A 3 17.55 -8.18 -22.98
N GLY A 4 17.20 -8.13 -21.68
CA GLY A 4 17.84 -8.87 -20.61
C GLY A 4 18.98 -8.13 -19.91
N GLY A 5 18.66 -7.36 -18.91
CA GLY A 5 19.56 -6.76 -17.92
C GLY A 5 18.76 -6.31 -16.72
N GLU A 6 19.41 -6.03 -15.59
CA GLU A 6 18.76 -5.60 -14.34
C GLU A 6 17.81 -4.40 -14.53
N GLU A 7 18.08 -3.53 -15.51
CA GLU A 7 17.29 -2.35 -15.83
C GLU A 7 16.11 -2.64 -16.78
N TYR A 8 16.00 -3.84 -17.35
CA TYR A 8 14.96 -4.13 -18.35
C TYR A 8 13.56 -4.08 -17.74
N LEU A 9 13.30 -4.80 -16.66
CA LEU A 9 12.00 -4.85 -16.02
C LEU A 9 11.56 -3.47 -15.48
N PRO A 10 12.40 -2.73 -14.72
CA PRO A 10 12.07 -1.36 -14.28
C PRO A 10 11.74 -0.42 -15.44
N ALA A 11 12.48 -0.49 -16.57
CA ALA A 11 12.23 0.34 -17.73
C ALA A 11 10.86 0.03 -18.37
N ARG A 12 10.50 -1.25 -18.51
CA ARG A 12 9.21 -1.67 -19.07
C ARG A 12 8.03 -1.30 -18.15
N VAL A 13 8.19 -1.43 -16.84
CA VAL A 13 7.18 -0.99 -15.86
C VAL A 13 6.97 0.53 -15.97
N ARG A 14 8.06 1.30 -16.11
CA ARG A 14 7.96 2.75 -16.30
C ARG A 14 7.25 3.11 -17.62
N GLU A 15 7.58 2.42 -18.73
CA GLU A 15 6.90 2.60 -20.02
C GLU A 15 5.39 2.34 -19.88
N ALA A 16 5.01 1.23 -19.24
CA ALA A 16 3.62 0.88 -19.01
C ALA A 16 2.89 1.95 -18.18
N SER A 17 3.53 2.48 -17.14
CA SER A 17 2.99 3.58 -16.32
C SER A 17 2.78 4.86 -17.13
N VAL A 18 3.72 5.22 -18.00
CA VAL A 18 3.61 6.39 -18.87
C VAL A 18 2.43 6.23 -19.84
N LEU A 19 2.30 5.05 -20.47
CA LEU A 19 1.17 4.76 -21.35
C LEU A 19 -0.18 4.88 -20.63
N ALA A 20 -0.28 4.33 -19.42
CA ALA A 20 -1.50 4.43 -18.62
C ALA A 20 -1.84 5.91 -18.29
N LYS A 21 -0.85 6.74 -17.91
CA LYS A 21 -1.02 8.19 -17.67
C LYS A 21 -1.44 8.95 -18.94
N MET A 22 -1.07 8.47 -20.11
CA MET A 22 -1.54 8.98 -21.41
C MET A 22 -2.93 8.47 -21.80
N ASN A 23 -3.68 7.89 -20.87
CA ASN A 23 -5.00 7.30 -21.08
C ASN A 23 -5.00 6.08 -22.03
N ARG A 24 -3.85 5.38 -22.09
CA ARG A 24 -3.61 4.18 -22.91
C ARG A 24 -3.37 2.97 -22.00
N LEU A 25 -4.31 2.72 -21.07
CA LEU A 25 -4.19 1.68 -20.06
C LEU A 25 -3.93 0.29 -20.67
N GLU A 26 -4.70 -0.12 -21.67
CA GLU A 26 -4.56 -1.47 -22.25
C GLU A 26 -3.23 -1.64 -23.01
N ASP A 27 -2.67 -0.59 -23.59
CA ASP A 27 -1.34 -0.62 -24.18
C ASP A 27 -0.27 -0.81 -23.07
N GLY A 28 -0.39 -0.09 -21.94
CA GLY A 28 0.49 -0.26 -20.79
C GLY A 28 0.42 -1.68 -20.21
N ARG A 29 -0.79 -2.22 -20.05
CA ARG A 29 -0.98 -3.61 -19.60
C ARG A 29 -0.37 -4.61 -20.58
N LYS A 30 -0.51 -4.39 -21.88
CA LYS A 30 0.10 -5.23 -22.91
C LYS A 30 1.62 -5.24 -22.80
N VAL A 31 2.25 -4.07 -22.56
CA VAL A 31 3.70 -3.97 -22.35
C VAL A 31 4.16 -4.90 -21.22
N LEU A 32 3.43 -5.00 -20.11
CA LEU A 32 3.77 -5.87 -18.98
C LEU A 32 3.51 -7.35 -19.32
N ARG A 33 2.41 -7.67 -19.97
CA ARG A 33 2.03 -9.05 -20.34
C ARG A 33 2.94 -9.68 -21.40
N ASP A 34 3.55 -8.87 -22.27
CA ASP A 34 4.49 -9.34 -23.29
C ASP A 34 5.86 -9.72 -22.69
N ILE A 35 6.13 -9.39 -21.42
CA ILE A 35 7.34 -9.79 -20.71
C ILE A 35 7.23 -11.26 -20.28
N LYS A 36 8.25 -12.04 -20.59
CA LYS A 36 8.38 -13.41 -20.08
C LYS A 36 9.18 -13.39 -18.79
N PRO A 37 8.55 -13.61 -17.62
CA PRO A 37 9.27 -13.59 -16.35
C PRO A 37 10.27 -14.75 -16.29
N GLN A 38 11.46 -14.47 -15.77
CA GLN A 38 12.55 -15.45 -15.62
C GLN A 38 12.54 -16.10 -14.23
N SER A 39 11.75 -15.56 -13.29
CA SER A 39 11.59 -16.09 -11.94
C SER A 39 10.17 -15.87 -11.42
N ASP A 40 9.83 -16.54 -10.31
CA ASP A 40 8.57 -16.31 -9.62
C ASP A 40 8.50 -14.89 -9.04
N ASP A 41 9.63 -14.34 -8.58
CA ASP A 41 9.70 -12.96 -8.08
C ASP A 41 9.41 -11.95 -9.20
N GLU A 42 9.97 -12.12 -10.39
CA GLU A 42 9.63 -11.27 -11.55
C GLU A 42 8.15 -11.39 -11.92
N ARG A 43 7.59 -12.60 -11.86
CA ARG A 43 6.15 -12.82 -12.11
C ARG A 43 5.29 -12.04 -11.12
N VAL A 44 5.64 -12.08 -9.84
CA VAL A 44 4.96 -11.32 -8.78
C VAL A 44 5.07 -9.82 -9.03
N GLN A 45 6.27 -9.32 -9.35
CA GLN A 45 6.50 -7.90 -9.66
C GLN A 45 5.66 -7.43 -10.86
N LEU A 46 5.53 -8.23 -11.91
CA LEU A 46 4.71 -7.91 -13.08
C LEU A 46 3.23 -7.84 -12.73
N VAL A 47 2.73 -8.78 -11.93
CA VAL A 47 1.33 -8.77 -11.45
C VAL A 47 1.06 -7.53 -10.61
N ILE A 48 1.94 -7.19 -9.68
CA ILE A 48 1.81 -5.99 -8.82
C ILE A 48 1.85 -4.72 -9.69
N ALA A 49 2.75 -4.66 -10.65
CA ALA A 49 2.84 -3.52 -11.57
C ALA A 49 1.55 -3.37 -12.40
N GLU A 50 0.99 -4.46 -12.94
CA GLU A 50 -0.28 -4.39 -13.69
C GLU A 50 -1.46 -4.02 -12.79
N ALA A 51 -1.53 -4.56 -11.58
CA ALA A 51 -2.54 -4.19 -10.59
C ALA A 51 -2.45 -2.72 -10.19
N GLN A 52 -1.23 -2.14 -10.13
CA GLN A 52 -1.02 -0.72 -9.91
C GLN A 52 -1.61 0.12 -11.05
N LEU A 53 -1.39 -0.26 -12.33
CA LEU A 53 -2.00 0.44 -13.47
C LEU A 53 -3.53 0.45 -13.40
N LEU A 54 -4.13 -0.67 -13.00
CA LEU A 54 -5.58 -0.80 -12.81
C LEU A 54 -6.06 0.11 -11.68
N ARG A 55 -5.34 0.15 -10.55
CA ARG A 55 -5.65 1.01 -9.40
C ARG A 55 -5.61 2.48 -9.79
N ASP A 56 -4.57 2.92 -10.50
CA ASP A 56 -4.41 4.29 -10.96
C ASP A 56 -5.52 4.70 -11.94
N ALA A 57 -6.00 3.74 -12.74
CA ALA A 57 -7.16 3.90 -13.64
C ALA A 57 -8.52 3.74 -12.90
N LYS A 58 -8.52 3.66 -11.55
CA LYS A 58 -9.71 3.49 -10.70
C LYS A 58 -10.48 2.18 -10.94
N ARG A 59 -9.84 1.20 -11.58
CA ARG A 59 -10.38 -0.16 -11.78
C ARG A 59 -10.06 -1.03 -10.56
N HIS A 60 -10.58 -0.64 -9.40
CA HIS A 60 -10.21 -1.23 -8.10
C HIS A 60 -10.59 -2.72 -7.99
N GLU A 61 -11.77 -3.10 -8.51
CA GLU A 61 -12.22 -4.49 -8.50
C GLU A 61 -11.33 -5.39 -9.36
N ASP A 62 -10.92 -4.91 -10.54
CA ASP A 62 -10.02 -5.68 -11.42
C ASP A 62 -8.63 -5.83 -10.81
N SER A 63 -8.14 -4.78 -10.15
CA SER A 63 -6.87 -4.81 -9.42
C SER A 63 -6.92 -5.84 -8.29
N TYR A 64 -7.97 -5.80 -7.48
CA TYR A 64 -8.16 -6.77 -6.40
C TYR A 64 -8.24 -8.21 -6.93
N ALA A 65 -9.07 -8.48 -7.93
CA ALA A 65 -9.25 -9.81 -8.50
C ALA A 65 -7.93 -10.40 -9.01
N MET A 66 -7.12 -9.58 -9.69
CA MET A 66 -5.80 -9.98 -10.21
C MET A 66 -4.83 -10.33 -9.08
N LEU A 67 -4.75 -9.50 -8.04
CA LEU A 67 -3.87 -9.75 -6.89
C LEU A 67 -4.32 -10.97 -6.08
N ALA A 68 -5.62 -11.12 -5.86
CA ALA A 68 -6.17 -12.27 -5.15
C ALA A 68 -5.90 -13.60 -5.90
N GLU A 69 -6.00 -13.62 -7.24
CA GLU A 69 -5.65 -14.79 -8.05
C GLU A 69 -4.16 -15.14 -7.92
N ALA A 70 -3.29 -14.12 -7.92
CA ALA A 70 -1.86 -14.34 -7.76
C ALA A 70 -1.52 -14.81 -6.34
N LEU A 71 -2.14 -14.22 -5.32
CA LEU A 71 -1.97 -14.61 -3.92
C LEU A 71 -2.40 -16.06 -3.67
N ALA A 72 -3.48 -16.52 -4.32
CA ALA A 72 -3.92 -17.92 -4.21
C ALA A 72 -2.85 -18.92 -4.69
N LYS A 73 -1.95 -18.52 -5.61
CA LYS A 73 -0.83 -19.33 -6.12
C LYS A 73 0.42 -19.23 -5.23
N SER A 74 0.53 -18.17 -4.42
CA SER A 74 1.69 -17.89 -3.55
C SER A 74 1.22 -17.27 -2.22
N PRO A 75 0.54 -18.05 -1.35
CA PRO A 75 -0.26 -17.54 -0.23
C PRO A 75 0.56 -16.85 0.87
N ASP A 76 1.86 -17.10 0.95
CA ASP A 76 2.78 -16.48 1.93
C ASP A 76 3.73 -15.46 1.29
N ASN A 77 3.48 -15.04 0.06
CA ASN A 77 4.27 -13.98 -0.55
C ASN A 77 3.90 -12.62 0.08
N LEU A 78 4.87 -12.02 0.78
CA LEU A 78 4.66 -10.78 1.55
C LEU A 78 4.16 -9.61 0.69
N SER A 79 4.70 -9.44 -0.51
CA SER A 79 4.31 -8.37 -1.41
C SER A 79 2.87 -8.55 -1.90
N LEU A 80 2.51 -9.76 -2.31
CA LEU A 80 1.12 -10.06 -2.73
C LEU A 80 0.14 -9.92 -1.57
N LEU A 81 0.47 -10.40 -0.37
CA LEU A 81 -0.37 -10.22 0.82
C LEU A 81 -0.65 -8.74 1.08
N TYR A 82 0.41 -7.92 1.09
CA TYR A 82 0.27 -6.48 1.36
C TYR A 82 -0.52 -5.77 0.28
N ASP A 83 -0.18 -5.97 -1.00
CA ASP A 83 -0.88 -5.30 -2.11
C ASP A 83 -2.34 -5.78 -2.26
N THR A 84 -2.62 -7.08 -2.00
CA THR A 84 -3.99 -7.59 -1.97
C THR A 84 -4.79 -6.97 -0.81
N ALA A 85 -4.17 -6.78 0.35
CA ALA A 85 -4.81 -6.10 1.48
C ALA A 85 -5.17 -4.66 1.13
N MET A 86 -4.27 -3.91 0.48
CA MET A 86 -4.53 -2.54 0.06
C MET A 86 -5.64 -2.47 -1.02
N ALA A 87 -5.69 -3.45 -1.91
CA ALA A 87 -6.76 -3.54 -2.90
C ALA A 87 -8.10 -3.94 -2.26
N ALA A 88 -8.10 -4.83 -1.26
CA ALA A 88 -9.26 -5.22 -0.47
C ALA A 88 -9.85 -4.02 0.31
N GLU A 89 -8.98 -3.17 0.89
CA GLU A 89 -9.40 -1.93 1.55
C GLU A 89 -10.16 -1.02 0.57
N ARG A 90 -9.60 -0.78 -0.62
CA ARG A 90 -10.20 0.06 -1.67
C ARG A 90 -11.53 -0.46 -2.19
N THR A 91 -11.76 -1.75 -2.10
CA THR A 91 -13.02 -2.42 -2.50
C THR A 91 -13.93 -2.73 -1.32
N ASN A 92 -13.64 -2.14 -0.14
CA ASN A 92 -14.41 -2.30 1.11
C ASN A 92 -14.50 -3.75 1.63
N ARG A 93 -13.51 -4.58 1.32
CA ARG A 93 -13.36 -5.96 1.83
C ARG A 93 -12.51 -5.97 3.10
N LEU A 94 -13.02 -5.33 4.15
CA LEU A 94 -12.22 -5.05 5.36
C LEU A 94 -11.76 -6.31 6.11
N ALA A 95 -12.56 -7.38 6.12
CA ALA A 95 -12.19 -8.62 6.78
C ALA A 95 -11.00 -9.29 6.07
N GLU A 96 -10.97 -9.27 4.74
CA GLU A 96 -9.87 -9.82 3.94
C GLU A 96 -8.62 -8.96 4.08
N MET A 97 -8.77 -7.63 4.05
CA MET A 97 -7.67 -6.69 4.32
C MET A 97 -7.02 -6.98 5.66
N GLU A 98 -7.81 -7.09 6.74
CA GLU A 98 -7.30 -7.40 8.08
C GLU A 98 -6.60 -8.76 8.11
N GLN A 99 -7.20 -9.80 7.53
CA GLN A 99 -6.61 -11.14 7.47
C GLN A 99 -5.24 -11.13 6.80
N HIS A 100 -5.11 -10.47 5.65
CA HIS A 100 -3.86 -10.41 4.90
C HIS A 100 -2.79 -9.59 5.62
N LEU A 101 -3.14 -8.42 6.21
CA LEU A 101 -2.18 -7.61 6.97
C LEU A 101 -1.70 -8.32 8.23
N ARG A 102 -2.58 -9.03 8.95
CA ARG A 102 -2.15 -9.86 10.09
C ARG A 102 -1.22 -10.98 9.65
N ARG A 103 -1.47 -11.59 8.49
CA ARG A 103 -0.55 -12.60 7.95
C ARG A 103 0.81 -11.99 7.59
N VAL A 104 0.86 -10.78 7.04
CA VAL A 104 2.14 -10.06 6.82
C VAL A 104 2.87 -9.84 8.13
N ILE A 105 2.17 -9.41 9.18
CA ILE A 105 2.74 -9.18 10.52
C ILE A 105 3.29 -10.47 11.14
N GLU A 106 2.58 -11.59 10.98
CA GLU A 106 3.05 -12.90 11.44
C GLU A 106 4.34 -13.34 10.73
N LEU A 107 4.39 -13.21 9.42
CA LEU A 107 5.53 -13.61 8.60
C LEU A 107 6.72 -12.66 8.73
N LYS A 108 6.46 -11.37 8.96
CA LYS A 108 7.47 -10.32 9.09
C LYS A 108 7.10 -9.32 10.19
N PRO A 109 7.40 -9.65 11.47
CA PRO A 109 7.03 -8.83 12.63
C PRO A 109 7.67 -7.43 12.70
N ASP A 110 8.65 -7.15 11.86
CA ASP A 110 9.31 -5.85 11.72
C ASP A 110 8.81 -5.02 10.53
N TYR A 111 7.72 -5.43 9.88
CA TYR A 111 7.17 -4.72 8.73
C TYR A 111 6.26 -3.57 9.16
N ALA A 112 6.85 -2.41 9.47
CA ALA A 112 6.16 -1.24 10.00
C ALA A 112 4.90 -0.83 9.21
N HIS A 113 4.97 -0.86 7.87
CA HIS A 113 3.85 -0.45 7.04
C HIS A 113 2.61 -1.35 7.15
N ALA A 114 2.76 -2.64 7.52
CA ALA A 114 1.60 -3.50 7.73
C ALA A 114 0.83 -3.13 9.00
N TYR A 115 1.55 -2.84 10.08
CA TYR A 115 0.94 -2.30 11.30
C TYR A 115 0.27 -0.95 11.04
N ASN A 116 0.95 -0.06 10.33
CA ASN A 116 0.42 1.25 10.01
C ASN A 116 -0.85 1.16 9.17
N ALA A 117 -0.85 0.38 8.10
CA ALA A 117 -1.99 0.22 7.21
C ALA A 117 -3.23 -0.32 7.95
N LEU A 118 -3.04 -1.34 8.81
CA LEU A 118 -4.13 -1.90 9.60
C LEU A 118 -4.66 -0.90 10.62
N GLY A 119 -3.77 -0.24 11.36
CA GLY A 119 -4.13 0.76 12.37
C GLY A 119 -4.79 1.99 11.76
N TYR A 120 -4.25 2.51 10.67
CA TYR A 120 -4.83 3.66 9.97
C TYR A 120 -6.24 3.35 9.46
N THR A 121 -6.46 2.19 8.83
CA THR A 121 -7.80 1.80 8.36
C THR A 121 -8.81 1.74 9.50
N PHE A 122 -8.42 1.22 10.66
CA PHE A 122 -9.29 1.22 11.83
C PHE A 122 -9.58 2.63 12.33
N ALA A 123 -8.57 3.49 12.42
CA ALA A 123 -8.73 4.88 12.86
C ALA A 123 -9.61 5.68 11.90
N ASP A 124 -9.36 5.59 10.59
CA ASP A 124 -10.12 6.30 9.57
C ASP A 124 -11.60 5.93 9.59
N ARG A 125 -11.91 4.66 9.78
CA ARG A 125 -13.27 4.13 9.87
C ARG A 125 -13.88 4.23 11.27
N ASN A 126 -13.22 4.87 12.21
CA ASN A 126 -13.65 5.00 13.62
C ASN A 126 -13.94 3.64 14.28
N MET A 127 -13.13 2.64 13.95
CA MET A 127 -13.24 1.27 14.44
C MET A 127 -12.11 0.95 15.40
N ARG A 128 -12.38 0.29 16.53
CA ARG A 128 -11.36 -0.28 17.43
C ARG A 128 -10.19 0.70 17.71
N LEU A 129 -10.49 1.98 17.99
CA LEU A 129 -9.50 3.05 18.16
C LEU A 129 -8.34 2.70 19.13
N PRO A 130 -8.57 2.03 20.27
CA PRO A 130 -7.47 1.61 21.15
C PRO A 130 -6.50 0.63 20.47
N GLU A 131 -7.00 -0.32 19.67
CA GLU A 131 -6.19 -1.26 18.90
C GLU A 131 -5.48 -0.54 17.74
N ALA A 132 -6.19 0.38 17.07
CA ALA A 132 -5.60 1.22 16.02
C ALA A 132 -4.36 1.98 16.54
N LEU A 133 -4.47 2.61 17.72
CA LEU A 133 -3.36 3.30 18.35
C LEU A 133 -2.18 2.36 18.63
N GLN A 134 -2.42 1.20 19.24
CA GLN A 134 -1.36 0.22 19.52
C GLN A 134 -0.62 -0.23 18.26
N LEU A 135 -1.37 -0.47 17.17
CA LEU A 135 -0.78 -0.86 15.88
C LEU A 135 0.10 0.24 15.29
N ILE A 136 -0.40 1.50 15.31
CA ILE A 136 0.35 2.62 14.75
C ILE A 136 1.55 2.99 15.65
N GLU A 137 1.44 2.90 16.98
CA GLU A 137 2.56 3.04 17.90
C GLU A 137 3.63 1.98 17.62
N LYS A 138 3.23 0.72 17.38
CA LYS A 138 4.18 -0.33 16.99
C LYS A 138 4.86 -0.02 15.65
N ALA A 139 4.13 0.52 14.67
CA ALA A 139 4.71 0.97 13.42
C ALA A 139 5.72 2.11 13.64
N HIS A 140 5.40 3.05 14.51
CA HIS A 140 6.29 4.15 14.88
C HIS A 140 7.56 3.68 15.59
N ASP A 141 7.48 2.70 16.49
CA ASP A 141 8.65 2.12 17.14
C ASP A 141 9.61 1.49 16.10
N LEU A 142 9.05 0.87 15.07
CA LEU A 142 9.82 0.25 13.98
C LEU A 142 10.37 1.27 12.98
N SER A 143 9.69 2.40 12.80
CA SER A 143 10.08 3.44 11.82
C SER A 143 9.72 4.86 12.31
N PRO A 144 10.48 5.41 13.29
CA PRO A 144 10.10 6.63 14.02
C PRO A 144 10.05 7.93 13.20
N SER A 145 10.73 7.94 12.05
CA SER A 145 10.84 9.13 11.19
C SER A 145 9.97 9.04 9.93
N ASP A 146 9.18 7.99 9.78
CA ASP A 146 8.32 7.82 8.61
C ASP A 146 7.16 8.82 8.66
N PRO A 147 7.05 9.75 7.69
CA PRO A 147 6.04 10.80 7.70
C PRO A 147 4.60 10.24 7.61
N TYR A 148 4.40 9.11 6.95
CA TYR A 148 3.08 8.49 6.85
C TYR A 148 2.64 7.86 8.16
N ILE A 149 3.59 7.31 8.94
CA ILE A 149 3.31 6.76 10.27
C ILE A 149 3.05 7.90 11.26
N LEU A 150 3.81 8.99 11.17
CA LEU A 150 3.57 10.20 11.98
C LEU A 150 2.17 10.79 11.70
N ASP A 151 1.76 10.85 10.43
CA ASP A 151 0.41 11.30 10.04
C ASP A 151 -0.66 10.38 10.63
N SER A 152 -0.49 9.07 10.51
CA SER A 152 -1.41 8.08 11.08
C SER A 152 -1.53 8.19 12.60
N LEU A 153 -0.43 8.47 13.32
CA LEU A 153 -0.47 8.76 14.77
C LEU A 153 -1.29 10.02 15.06
N GLY A 154 -1.04 11.08 14.32
CA GLY A 154 -1.82 12.31 14.46
C GLY A 154 -3.30 12.06 14.21
N TRP A 155 -3.62 11.31 13.16
CA TRP A 155 -4.99 10.99 12.81
C TRP A 155 -5.70 10.15 13.89
N VAL A 156 -5.08 9.09 14.40
CA VAL A 156 -5.70 8.27 15.46
C VAL A 156 -5.92 9.05 16.75
N TYR A 157 -4.99 9.95 17.14
CA TYR A 157 -5.17 10.83 18.28
C TYR A 157 -6.32 11.82 18.06
N PHE A 158 -6.46 12.37 16.85
CA PHE A 158 -7.60 13.19 16.47
C PHE A 158 -8.92 12.44 16.65
N ARG A 159 -9.00 11.20 16.11
CA ARG A 159 -10.19 10.36 16.23
C ARG A 159 -10.53 9.99 17.67
N MET A 160 -9.54 9.96 18.56
CA MET A 160 -9.70 9.73 20.00
C MET A 160 -10.01 11.01 20.80
N GLY A 161 -9.98 12.19 20.17
CA GLY A 161 -10.24 13.49 20.79
C GLY A 161 -9.02 14.11 21.48
N ASP A 162 -7.82 13.54 21.37
CA ASP A 162 -6.59 14.14 21.89
C ASP A 162 -5.99 15.10 20.87
N LEU A 163 -6.58 16.29 20.78
CA LEU A 163 -6.19 17.31 19.82
C LEU A 163 -4.75 17.80 20.02
N LYS A 164 -4.22 17.74 21.26
CA LYS A 164 -2.86 18.17 21.52
C LYS A 164 -1.84 17.22 20.85
N ARG A 165 -1.95 15.93 21.10
CA ARG A 165 -1.06 14.94 20.47
C ARG A 165 -1.30 14.84 18.97
N ALA A 166 -2.56 14.93 18.52
CA ALA A 166 -2.89 14.97 17.11
C ALA A 166 -2.07 16.04 16.38
N ARG A 167 -2.17 17.28 16.85
CA ARG A 167 -1.45 18.41 16.26
C ARG A 167 0.06 18.21 16.26
N GLU A 168 0.63 17.77 17.39
CA GLU A 168 2.07 17.53 17.50
C GLU A 168 2.59 16.57 16.42
N TYR A 169 1.91 15.42 16.23
CA TYR A 169 2.33 14.42 15.24
C TYR A 169 2.07 14.88 13.80
N LEU A 170 0.95 15.54 13.52
CA LEU A 170 0.64 16.07 12.19
C LEU A 170 1.62 17.18 11.77
N GLU A 171 2.00 18.08 12.67
CA GLU A 171 3.04 19.09 12.40
C GLU A 171 4.39 18.44 12.09
N ARG A 172 4.77 17.38 12.81
CA ARG A 172 5.99 16.61 12.53
C ARG A 172 5.92 15.91 11.17
N ALA A 173 4.78 15.27 10.84
CA ALA A 173 4.58 14.65 9.56
C ALA A 173 4.67 15.65 8.40
N TYR A 174 3.99 16.79 8.52
CA TYR A 174 4.02 17.85 7.52
C TYR A 174 5.41 18.45 7.31
N ASN A 175 6.16 18.69 8.40
CA ASN A 175 7.53 19.20 8.32
C ASN A 175 8.49 18.19 7.66
N ALA A 176 8.26 16.89 7.87
CA ALA A 176 9.06 15.85 7.23
C ALA A 176 8.71 15.68 5.74
N LYS A 177 7.42 15.77 5.40
CA LYS A 177 6.92 15.64 4.01
C LYS A 177 5.64 16.47 3.82
N PRO A 178 5.72 17.66 3.23
CA PRO A 178 4.54 18.49 2.96
C PRO A 178 3.70 17.87 1.83
N GLU A 179 2.70 17.08 2.20
CA GLU A 179 1.72 16.52 1.27
C GLU A 179 0.31 17.05 1.54
N ALA A 180 -0.53 17.05 0.50
CA ALA A 180 -1.89 17.59 0.60
C ALA A 180 -2.75 16.83 1.62
N GLU A 181 -2.59 15.52 1.74
CA GLU A 181 -3.31 14.68 2.69
C GLU A 181 -2.97 15.06 4.14
N VAL A 182 -1.67 15.17 4.46
CA VAL A 182 -1.20 15.61 5.79
C VAL A 182 -1.68 17.02 6.11
N ALA A 183 -1.69 17.92 5.12
CA ALA A 183 -2.20 19.27 5.29
C ALA A 183 -3.71 19.29 5.62
N ILE A 184 -4.49 18.40 5.03
CA ILE A 184 -5.92 18.25 5.31
C ILE A 184 -6.15 17.74 6.75
N HIS A 185 -5.35 16.77 7.20
CA HIS A 185 -5.45 16.26 8.58
C HIS A 185 -5.06 17.31 9.62
N LEU A 186 -4.13 18.22 9.27
CA LEU A 186 -3.66 19.29 10.17
C LEU A 186 -4.63 20.49 10.26
N ALA A 187 -5.48 20.70 9.26
CA ALA A 187 -6.41 21.83 9.16
C ALA A 187 -7.64 21.68 10.07
#